data_2a8c059b8f4bd3d7d387d6086cc9998d
#
_entry.id   2a8c059b8f4bd3d7d387d6086cc9998d
#
_cell.length_a   1.000
_cell.length_b   1.000
_cell.length_c   1.000
_cell.angle_alpha   90.00
_cell.angle_beta   90.00
_cell.angle_gamma   90.00
#
_symmetry.space_group_name_H-M   'P 1'
#
loop_
_entity.id
_entity.type
_entity.pdbx_description
1 polymer ?
#
loop_
_entity_poly.entity_id
_entity_poly.type
_entity_poly.pdbx_seq_one_letter_code
_entity_poly.pdbx_strand_id
1 'polypeptide(L)'
;KQAQKEGASMEDIAAGLCYSVVRNALYKVIKLRDSGELGDTVVVQGGTFLNDAVLRAFELLTEREVTRPNIAGLMGAYGAALTARMHYTDIADGLDDGDADADGGKTVDIDGVTHTASSIVSGSELDNLSMTTERDVCKLCQNHCKLTITTFQDGSRYVTGNRCERGGDSKKQRSDRPNLYDYKYKRCFAYRRLTDKKATRGEIGIPRVLNMYENYPFWFTLLTSLGFKVMISGRSSHELFETGIESIASENICYPAKLVHGHIKWLLNKGIKTIFYPCVSYEENFVPNTDNHYNCPVVANYPVVIGANMPELREEGVRYMRPYFNMANHELMVDRIVEEFAWANVTREEAETAVKAAYAENEVFKHDVQMEGLKALAYMKEHDCKGIVLAGRPYHVDPEINHGIPETICALGMVVLSEDSICELQPGEKLNLSEFLAEGEEDPRKKNANGFRHVDDRKVTKMPLRVTNQWAYHARLYEAANFVASYPGLELVQLNSFGCGLDAITTDQVSEILADKADVYTMLKIDEVSNLGAAKIRLRSLKAAVEERERNKKNDGFRKTGTEAPTPGRQVMLDTVMKANPKLTEAVTAASKRAAENGK
;
A
#
# COMPACT_ATOMS: atom_id res chain seq x y z
N LYS A 1 -21.16 27.32 -4.25
CA LYS A 1 -22.15 28.00 -3.35
C LYS A 1 -21.58 29.33 -2.83
N GLN A 2 -20.32 29.37 -2.34
CA GLN A 2 -19.73 30.60 -1.80
C GLN A 2 -19.49 31.65 -2.90
N ALA A 3 -18.83 31.30 -3.99
CA ALA A 3 -18.61 32.18 -5.13
C ALA A 3 -19.93 32.77 -5.68
N GLN A 4 -20.97 31.95 -5.74
CA GLN A 4 -22.31 32.39 -6.14
C GLN A 4 -22.93 33.39 -5.14
N LYS A 5 -22.68 33.21 -3.84
CA LYS A 5 -23.11 34.17 -2.80
C LYS A 5 -22.34 35.48 -2.86
N GLU A 6 -21.10 35.42 -3.35
CA GLU A 6 -20.22 36.56 -3.54
C GLU A 6 -20.44 37.28 -4.89
N GLY A 7 -21.42 36.84 -5.68
CA GLY A 7 -21.85 37.51 -6.91
C GLY A 7 -21.09 37.08 -8.16
N ALA A 8 -20.33 35.97 -8.12
CA ALA A 8 -19.68 35.45 -9.31
C ALA A 8 -20.73 34.97 -10.35
N SER A 9 -20.47 35.25 -11.64
CA SER A 9 -21.29 34.78 -12.73
C SER A 9 -21.17 33.27 -12.94
N MET A 10 -22.09 32.69 -13.72
CA MET A 10 -22.00 31.26 -14.09
C MET A 10 -20.74 30.99 -14.91
N GLU A 11 -20.37 31.92 -15.77
CA GLU A 11 -19.17 31.86 -16.60
C GLU A 11 -17.91 31.87 -15.76
N ASP A 12 -17.82 32.74 -14.75
CA ASP A 12 -16.69 32.80 -13.82
C ASP A 12 -16.54 31.49 -13.04
N ILE A 13 -17.68 30.93 -12.56
CA ILE A 13 -17.67 29.66 -11.84
C ILE A 13 -17.23 28.52 -12.77
N ALA A 14 -17.74 28.47 -14.01
CA ALA A 14 -17.37 27.44 -14.98
C ALA A 14 -15.89 27.53 -15.36
N ALA A 15 -15.38 28.73 -15.63
CA ALA A 15 -13.96 28.96 -15.89
C ALA A 15 -13.10 28.54 -14.67
N GLY A 16 -13.47 28.94 -13.47
CA GLY A 16 -12.79 28.57 -12.24
C GLY A 16 -12.72 27.05 -12.02
N LEU A 17 -13.77 26.31 -12.38
CA LEU A 17 -13.76 24.84 -12.34
C LEU A 17 -12.77 24.26 -13.35
N CYS A 18 -12.70 24.78 -14.59
CA CYS A 18 -11.72 24.34 -15.60
C CYS A 18 -10.29 24.58 -15.12
N TYR A 19 -9.99 25.77 -14.59
CA TYR A 19 -8.69 26.05 -14.00
C TYR A 19 -8.36 25.12 -12.82
N SER A 20 -9.33 24.83 -11.95
CA SER A 20 -9.12 23.94 -10.81
C SER A 20 -8.77 22.53 -11.24
N VAL A 21 -9.46 21.97 -12.23
CA VAL A 21 -9.18 20.63 -12.79
C VAL A 21 -7.77 20.57 -13.36
N VAL A 22 -7.41 21.55 -14.20
CA VAL A 22 -6.07 21.60 -14.84
C VAL A 22 -4.97 21.79 -13.79
N ARG A 23 -5.13 22.71 -12.84
CA ARG A 23 -4.16 22.91 -11.74
C ARG A 23 -3.97 21.65 -10.91
N ASN A 24 -5.04 20.91 -10.60
CA ASN A 24 -4.92 19.63 -9.91
C ASN A 24 -4.13 18.62 -10.73
N ALA A 25 -4.39 18.52 -12.03
CA ALA A 25 -3.65 17.61 -12.91
C ALA A 25 -2.15 17.96 -12.97
N LEU A 26 -1.82 19.22 -13.25
CA LEU A 26 -0.45 19.67 -13.41
C LEU A 26 0.35 19.63 -12.10
N TYR A 27 -0.17 20.23 -11.03
CA TYR A 27 0.63 20.47 -9.83
C TYR A 27 0.48 19.38 -8.76
N LYS A 28 -0.65 18.64 -8.72
CA LYS A 28 -0.83 17.58 -7.71
C LYS A 28 -0.61 16.17 -8.25
N VAL A 29 -0.94 15.93 -9.54
CA VAL A 29 -0.82 14.60 -10.14
C VAL A 29 0.51 14.46 -10.84
N ILE A 30 0.81 15.36 -11.79
CA ILE A 30 2.06 15.36 -12.55
C ILE A 30 3.21 15.93 -11.72
N LYS A 31 2.89 16.80 -10.73
CA LYS A 31 3.86 17.50 -9.87
C LYS A 31 4.79 18.41 -10.69
N LEU A 32 4.27 19.04 -11.72
CA LEU A 32 5.00 19.97 -12.55
C LEU A 32 5.54 21.12 -11.70
N ARG A 33 6.83 21.40 -11.80
CA ARG A 33 7.50 22.51 -11.09
C ARG A 33 7.63 23.73 -11.99
N ASP A 34 7.90 23.49 -13.26
CA ASP A 34 8.07 24.50 -14.30
C ASP A 34 7.41 24.04 -15.59
N SER A 35 6.80 24.95 -16.35
CA SER A 35 6.17 24.62 -17.63
C SER A 35 7.17 24.14 -18.70
N GLY A 36 8.46 24.43 -18.52
CA GLY A 36 9.54 23.92 -19.36
C GLY A 36 9.67 22.40 -19.33
N GLU A 37 9.28 21.75 -18.22
CA GLU A 37 9.30 20.29 -18.07
C GLU A 37 8.36 19.57 -19.07
N LEU A 38 7.36 20.27 -19.62
CA LEU A 38 6.45 19.73 -20.63
C LEU A 38 7.07 19.60 -22.03
N GLY A 39 8.27 20.17 -22.23
CA GLY A 39 8.92 20.21 -23.52
C GLY A 39 8.32 21.26 -24.47
N ASP A 40 8.81 21.26 -25.72
CA ASP A 40 8.43 22.27 -26.74
C ASP A 40 7.12 21.93 -27.46
N THR A 41 6.77 20.65 -27.53
CA THR A 41 5.55 20.17 -28.19
C THR A 41 4.67 19.46 -27.22
N VAL A 42 3.53 20.07 -26.92
CA VAL A 42 2.55 19.51 -25.97
C VAL A 42 1.35 18.96 -26.70
N VAL A 43 1.09 17.67 -26.55
CA VAL A 43 -0.09 17.00 -27.11
C VAL A 43 -0.98 16.55 -25.96
N VAL A 44 -2.24 16.95 -25.99
CA VAL A 44 -3.23 16.54 -24.99
C VAL A 44 -4.20 15.51 -25.56
N GLN A 45 -4.60 14.56 -24.71
CA GLN A 45 -5.49 13.48 -25.10
C GLN A 45 -6.51 13.18 -23.98
N GLY A 46 -7.54 12.44 -24.32
CA GLY A 46 -8.64 12.10 -23.44
C GLY A 46 -9.88 12.97 -23.63
N GLY A 47 -11.04 12.43 -23.26
CA GLY A 47 -12.34 13.07 -23.45
C GLY A 47 -12.50 14.42 -22.74
N THR A 48 -11.78 14.65 -21.64
CA THR A 48 -11.79 15.91 -20.88
C THR A 48 -11.31 17.08 -21.74
N PHE A 49 -10.34 16.85 -22.63
CA PHE A 49 -9.82 17.88 -23.53
C PHE A 49 -10.70 18.18 -24.75
N LEU A 50 -11.82 17.46 -24.92
CA LEU A 50 -12.86 17.85 -25.87
C LEU A 50 -13.58 19.15 -25.43
N ASN A 51 -13.49 19.51 -24.15
CA ASN A 51 -13.95 20.78 -23.64
C ASN A 51 -12.92 21.88 -23.92
N ASP A 52 -13.29 22.83 -24.78
CA ASP A 52 -12.41 23.93 -25.22
C ASP A 52 -11.99 24.84 -24.06
N ALA A 53 -12.84 25.00 -23.03
CA ALA A 53 -12.50 25.79 -21.85
C ALA A 53 -11.40 25.12 -20.99
N VAL A 54 -11.39 23.79 -20.92
CA VAL A 54 -10.32 23.02 -20.26
C VAL A 54 -9.02 23.13 -21.05
N LEU A 55 -9.08 22.99 -22.37
CA LEU A 55 -7.93 23.16 -23.25
C LEU A 55 -7.33 24.57 -23.09
N ARG A 56 -8.18 25.60 -23.12
CA ARG A 56 -7.73 26.99 -22.97
C ARG A 56 -7.16 27.26 -21.57
N ALA A 57 -7.75 26.71 -20.53
CA ALA A 57 -7.21 26.81 -19.17
C ALA A 57 -5.83 26.17 -19.06
N PHE A 58 -5.60 25.05 -19.76
CA PHE A 58 -4.30 24.39 -19.80
C PHE A 58 -3.24 25.26 -20.50
N GLU A 59 -3.53 25.80 -21.69
CA GLU A 59 -2.65 26.71 -22.43
C GLU A 59 -2.27 27.94 -21.60
N LEU A 60 -3.25 28.56 -20.93
CA LEU A 60 -3.03 29.75 -20.11
C LEU A 60 -2.21 29.47 -18.86
N LEU A 61 -2.37 28.30 -18.25
CA LEU A 61 -1.60 27.92 -17.05
C LEU A 61 -0.17 27.48 -17.37
N THR A 62 0.05 26.92 -18.53
CA THR A 62 1.38 26.43 -18.95
C THR A 62 2.13 27.41 -19.83
N GLU A 63 1.45 28.46 -20.34
CA GLU A 63 1.98 29.42 -21.33
C GLU A 63 2.55 28.70 -22.58
N ARG A 64 1.92 27.58 -22.97
CA ARG A 64 2.32 26.74 -24.10
C ARG A 64 1.19 26.59 -25.09
N GLU A 65 1.55 26.55 -26.38
CA GLU A 65 0.62 26.12 -27.41
C GLU A 65 0.44 24.61 -27.37
N VAL A 66 -0.81 24.16 -27.42
CA VAL A 66 -1.17 22.77 -27.19
C VAL A 66 -1.90 22.16 -28.38
N THR A 67 -1.43 21.04 -28.86
CA THR A 67 -2.09 20.28 -29.92
C THR A 67 -3.10 19.28 -29.33
N ARG A 68 -4.38 19.46 -29.71
CA ARG A 68 -5.43 18.49 -29.43
C ARG A 68 -5.79 17.75 -30.72
N PRO A 69 -5.46 16.45 -30.85
CA PRO A 69 -5.89 15.66 -32.01
C PRO A 69 -7.41 15.57 -32.11
N ASN A 70 -7.93 15.50 -33.34
CA ASN A 70 -9.37 15.32 -33.56
C ASN A 70 -9.93 14.02 -32.96
N ILE A 71 -9.09 13.01 -32.71
CA ILE A 71 -9.42 11.74 -32.05
C ILE A 71 -9.00 11.72 -30.57
N ALA A 72 -8.81 12.88 -29.94
CA ALA A 72 -8.30 12.99 -28.58
C ALA A 72 -9.00 12.05 -27.57
N GLY A 73 -10.32 11.88 -27.70
CA GLY A 73 -11.11 10.97 -26.85
C GLY A 73 -10.86 9.48 -27.10
N LEU A 74 -10.28 9.12 -28.25
CA LEU A 74 -10.01 7.74 -28.66
C LEU A 74 -8.52 7.38 -28.63
N MET A 75 -7.63 8.32 -28.29
CA MET A 75 -6.18 8.11 -28.32
C MET A 75 -5.72 6.94 -27.43
N GLY A 76 -6.38 6.72 -26.28
CA GLY A 76 -6.11 5.56 -25.43
C GLY A 76 -6.44 4.24 -26.10
N ALA A 77 -7.59 4.15 -26.76
CA ALA A 77 -7.98 2.97 -27.53
C ALA A 77 -7.05 2.72 -28.72
N TYR A 78 -6.65 3.79 -29.40
CA TYR A 78 -5.68 3.72 -30.51
C TYR A 78 -4.31 3.23 -30.02
N GLY A 79 -3.82 3.77 -28.91
CA GLY A 79 -2.58 3.31 -28.27
C GLY A 79 -2.64 1.86 -27.86
N ALA A 80 -3.75 1.42 -27.25
CA ALA A 80 -3.97 0.03 -26.89
C ALA A 80 -3.95 -0.91 -28.11
N ALA A 81 -4.58 -0.49 -29.21
CA ALA A 81 -4.55 -1.26 -30.47
C ALA A 81 -3.13 -1.36 -31.07
N LEU A 82 -2.35 -0.28 -31.01
CA LEU A 82 -0.95 -0.29 -31.43
C LEU A 82 -0.11 -1.22 -30.57
N THR A 83 -0.28 -1.17 -29.23
CA THR A 83 0.41 -2.05 -28.29
C THR A 83 0.05 -3.52 -28.55
N ALA A 84 -1.23 -3.82 -28.74
CA ALA A 84 -1.68 -5.17 -29.06
C ALA A 84 -1.05 -5.66 -30.37
N ARG A 85 -0.99 -4.80 -31.40
CA ARG A 85 -0.33 -5.12 -32.67
C ARG A 85 1.16 -5.41 -32.50
N MET A 86 1.86 -4.62 -31.68
CA MET A 86 3.29 -4.85 -31.40
C MET A 86 3.50 -6.20 -30.72
N HIS A 87 2.75 -6.50 -29.66
CA HIS A 87 2.83 -7.80 -28.99
C HIS A 87 2.53 -8.96 -29.94
N TYR A 88 1.54 -8.79 -30.79
CA TYR A 88 1.21 -9.81 -31.80
C TYR A 88 2.34 -10.05 -32.80
N THR A 89 3.01 -8.98 -33.24
CA THR A 89 4.17 -9.06 -34.15
C THR A 89 5.36 -9.69 -33.44
N ASP A 90 5.62 -9.32 -32.17
CA ASP A 90 6.72 -9.88 -31.37
C ASP A 90 6.53 -11.38 -31.12
N ILE A 91 5.30 -11.85 -30.91
CA ILE A 91 4.98 -13.28 -30.80
C ILE A 91 5.20 -13.99 -32.14
N ALA A 92 4.76 -13.41 -33.26
CA ALA A 92 4.94 -13.95 -34.60
C ALA A 92 6.43 -14.07 -34.99
N ASP A 93 7.26 -13.11 -34.53
CA ASP A 93 8.70 -13.10 -34.77
C ASP A 93 9.49 -13.94 -33.75
N GLY A 94 8.82 -14.62 -32.80
CA GLY A 94 9.44 -15.44 -31.76
C GLY A 94 10.25 -14.64 -30.74
N LEU A 95 9.98 -13.34 -30.63
CA LEU A 95 10.66 -12.42 -29.69
C LEU A 95 9.96 -12.35 -28.33
N ASP A 96 8.73 -12.82 -28.26
CA ASP A 96 7.94 -12.92 -27.04
C ASP A 96 7.39 -14.35 -26.91
N ASP A 97 7.75 -15.04 -25.82
CA ASP A 97 7.27 -16.39 -25.53
C ASP A 97 5.81 -16.43 -25.10
N GLY A 98 5.03 -15.37 -25.35
CA GLY A 98 3.64 -15.15 -24.96
C GLY A 98 3.16 -16.16 -23.92
N ASP A 99 2.50 -15.76 -22.85
CA ASP A 99 1.97 -16.69 -21.84
C ASP A 99 1.14 -17.81 -22.51
N ALA A 100 1.82 -18.85 -22.99
CA ALA A 100 1.22 -20.01 -23.64
C ALA A 100 0.29 -20.81 -22.71
N ASP A 101 0.30 -20.46 -21.41
CA ASP A 101 -0.46 -21.15 -20.36
C ASP A 101 -1.80 -20.48 -19.99
N ALA A 102 -2.10 -19.30 -20.55
CA ALA A 102 -3.30 -18.57 -20.09
C ALA A 102 -4.62 -19.11 -20.66
N ASP A 103 -4.59 -19.74 -21.84
CA ASP A 103 -5.78 -20.37 -22.42
C ASP A 103 -5.29 -21.27 -23.56
N GLY A 104 -5.48 -22.56 -23.53
CA GLY A 104 -5.02 -23.52 -24.55
C GLY A 104 -5.31 -23.07 -25.98
N GLY A 105 -4.62 -22.01 -26.40
CA GLY A 105 -4.90 -21.18 -27.54
C GLY A 105 -4.85 -21.99 -28.84
N LYS A 106 -5.98 -22.10 -29.52
CA LYS A 106 -6.04 -22.58 -30.89
C LYS A 106 -5.16 -21.72 -31.76
N THR A 107 -4.19 -22.31 -32.41
CA THR A 107 -3.37 -21.60 -33.40
C THR A 107 -4.07 -21.66 -34.78
N VAL A 108 -3.94 -20.56 -35.52
CA VAL A 108 -4.44 -20.44 -36.90
C VAL A 108 -3.25 -20.14 -37.81
N ASP A 109 -3.09 -20.87 -38.88
CA ASP A 109 -2.08 -20.58 -39.90
C ASP A 109 -2.66 -19.60 -40.92
N ILE A 110 -2.02 -18.43 -41.03
CA ILE A 110 -2.37 -17.40 -42.01
C ILE A 110 -1.10 -17.10 -42.83
N ASP A 111 -1.16 -17.39 -44.13
CA ASP A 111 -0.05 -17.19 -45.08
C ASP A 111 1.28 -17.86 -44.67
N GLY A 112 1.21 -19.04 -44.01
CA GLY A 112 2.38 -19.79 -43.59
C GLY A 112 2.98 -19.32 -42.25
N VAL A 113 2.30 -18.43 -41.53
CA VAL A 113 2.69 -17.97 -40.19
C VAL A 113 1.63 -18.48 -39.19
N THR A 114 2.10 -19.15 -38.14
CA THR A 114 1.22 -19.63 -37.08
C THR A 114 0.89 -18.49 -36.12
N HIS A 115 -0.37 -18.14 -36.04
CA HIS A 115 -0.89 -17.10 -35.17
C HIS A 115 -1.74 -17.68 -34.04
N THR A 116 -1.77 -17.07 -32.88
CA THR A 116 -2.75 -17.39 -31.85
C THR A 116 -4.14 -16.96 -32.31
N ALA A 117 -5.09 -17.88 -32.34
CA ALA A 117 -6.47 -17.58 -32.74
C ALA A 117 -7.09 -16.56 -31.81
N SER A 118 -7.83 -15.60 -32.34
CA SER A 118 -8.60 -14.65 -31.56
C SER A 118 -9.62 -15.38 -30.69
N SER A 119 -9.75 -14.99 -29.42
CA SER A 119 -10.83 -15.43 -28.53
C SER A 119 -12.14 -14.68 -28.77
N ILE A 120 -12.20 -13.78 -29.74
CA ILE A 120 -13.43 -13.08 -30.11
C ILE A 120 -14.42 -14.08 -30.72
N VAL A 121 -15.63 -14.08 -30.17
CA VAL A 121 -16.75 -14.91 -30.64
C VAL A 121 -17.06 -14.56 -32.09
N SER A 122 -17.12 -15.56 -32.95
CA SER A 122 -17.49 -15.38 -34.36
C SER A 122 -18.95 -14.91 -34.53
N GLY A 123 -19.29 -14.33 -35.67
CA GLY A 123 -20.66 -13.90 -35.94
C GLY A 123 -21.69 -15.04 -35.79
N SER A 124 -21.37 -16.23 -36.23
CA SER A 124 -22.24 -17.43 -36.09
C SER A 124 -22.37 -17.92 -34.65
N GLU A 125 -21.33 -17.77 -33.83
CA GLU A 125 -21.39 -18.05 -32.39
C GLU A 125 -22.15 -16.97 -31.63
N LEU A 126 -22.05 -15.72 -32.08
CA LEU A 126 -22.79 -14.59 -31.50
C LEU A 126 -24.31 -14.76 -31.70
N ASP A 127 -24.73 -15.24 -32.88
CA ASP A 127 -26.16 -15.49 -33.18
C ASP A 127 -26.75 -16.60 -32.29
N ASN A 128 -25.91 -17.51 -31.80
CA ASN A 128 -26.30 -18.63 -30.94
C ASN A 128 -26.00 -18.36 -29.46
N LEU A 129 -25.46 -17.17 -29.11
CA LEU A 129 -25.10 -16.82 -27.74
C LEU A 129 -26.35 -16.69 -26.87
N SER A 130 -26.49 -17.57 -25.90
CA SER A 130 -27.53 -17.46 -24.89
C SER A 130 -26.93 -17.12 -23.52
N MET A 131 -27.60 -16.25 -22.80
CA MET A 131 -27.19 -15.87 -21.46
C MET A 131 -28.41 -15.65 -20.55
N THR A 132 -28.24 -15.96 -19.28
CA THR A 132 -29.22 -15.64 -18.23
C THR A 132 -28.66 -14.58 -17.31
N THR A 133 -29.50 -13.65 -16.88
CA THR A 133 -29.10 -12.57 -16.00
C THR A 133 -29.90 -12.62 -14.71
N GLU A 134 -29.19 -12.71 -13.58
CA GLU A 134 -29.76 -12.69 -12.24
C GLU A 134 -29.29 -11.45 -11.48
N ARG A 135 -30.16 -10.95 -10.59
CA ARG A 135 -29.81 -9.86 -9.67
C ARG A 135 -29.69 -10.40 -8.26
N ASP A 136 -28.58 -10.08 -7.61
CA ASP A 136 -28.32 -10.48 -6.22
C ASP A 136 -27.74 -9.29 -5.42
N VAL A 137 -27.67 -9.46 -4.12
CA VAL A 137 -27.05 -8.48 -3.22
C VAL A 137 -25.85 -9.14 -2.54
N CYS A 138 -24.66 -8.57 -2.74
CA CYS A 138 -23.46 -9.06 -2.09
C CYS A 138 -23.59 -8.96 -0.56
N LYS A 139 -23.40 -10.09 0.13
CA LYS A 139 -23.48 -10.19 1.61
C LYS A 139 -22.11 -10.29 2.26
N LEU A 140 -21.02 -10.05 1.52
CA LEU A 140 -19.65 -10.24 1.99
C LEU A 140 -19.12 -9.07 2.80
N CYS A 141 -19.73 -7.91 2.67
CA CYS A 141 -19.49 -6.72 3.48
C CYS A 141 -20.73 -5.83 3.47
N GLN A 142 -20.74 -4.76 4.22
CA GLN A 142 -21.90 -3.89 4.37
C GLN A 142 -22.21 -2.97 3.19
N ASN A 143 -21.34 -2.90 2.20
CA ASN A 143 -21.66 -2.16 0.97
C ASN A 143 -22.89 -2.71 0.25
N HIS A 144 -23.33 -3.95 0.58
CA HIS A 144 -24.51 -4.59 0.01
C HIS A 144 -24.67 -4.29 -1.48
N CYS A 145 -23.54 -4.46 -2.24
CA CYS A 145 -23.50 -4.15 -3.66
C CYS A 145 -24.61 -4.90 -4.39
N LYS A 146 -25.39 -4.17 -5.18
CA LYS A 146 -26.38 -4.77 -6.08
C LYS A 146 -25.62 -5.39 -7.25
N LEU A 147 -25.54 -6.71 -7.27
CA LEU A 147 -24.84 -7.48 -8.29
C LEU A 147 -25.79 -7.82 -9.43
N THR A 148 -25.26 -7.78 -10.63
CA THR A 148 -25.86 -8.39 -11.82
C THR A 148 -24.96 -9.54 -12.24
N ILE A 149 -25.46 -10.76 -12.19
CA ILE A 149 -24.74 -11.99 -12.50
C ILE A 149 -25.24 -12.47 -13.84
N THR A 150 -24.38 -12.46 -14.84
CA THR A 150 -24.66 -13.01 -16.18
C THR A 150 -23.99 -14.38 -16.28
N THR A 151 -24.77 -15.40 -16.58
CA THR A 151 -24.30 -16.76 -16.81
C THR A 151 -24.46 -17.08 -18.29
N PHE A 152 -23.38 -17.45 -18.95
CA PHE A 152 -23.34 -17.82 -20.35
C PHE A 152 -23.63 -19.34 -20.53
N GLN A 153 -23.90 -19.74 -21.75
CA GLN A 153 -24.24 -21.13 -22.09
C GLN A 153 -23.14 -22.18 -21.80
N ASP A 154 -21.89 -21.73 -21.75
CA ASP A 154 -20.71 -22.51 -21.35
C ASP A 154 -20.55 -22.66 -19.83
N GLY A 155 -21.47 -22.07 -19.07
CA GLY A 155 -21.43 -22.02 -17.60
C GLY A 155 -20.50 -20.95 -17.03
N SER A 156 -19.82 -20.18 -17.86
CA SER A 156 -19.02 -19.03 -17.40
C SER A 156 -19.93 -17.96 -16.81
N ARG A 157 -19.43 -17.28 -15.77
CA ARG A 157 -20.20 -16.27 -15.02
C ARG A 157 -19.46 -14.95 -15.04
N TYR A 158 -20.17 -13.90 -15.36
CA TYR A 158 -19.68 -12.53 -15.29
C TYR A 158 -20.51 -11.71 -14.30
N VAL A 159 -19.85 -11.08 -13.33
CA VAL A 159 -20.50 -10.32 -12.27
C VAL A 159 -20.18 -8.84 -12.41
N THR A 160 -21.22 -8.00 -12.42
CA THR A 160 -21.11 -6.55 -12.45
C THR A 160 -21.82 -5.92 -11.25
N GLY A 161 -21.57 -4.64 -10.99
CA GLY A 161 -22.14 -3.92 -9.85
C GLY A 161 -21.38 -4.11 -8.54
N ASN A 162 -20.36 -4.99 -8.53
CA ASN A 162 -19.48 -5.17 -7.39
C ASN A 162 -18.50 -3.98 -7.25
N ARG A 163 -18.33 -3.50 -6.02
CA ARG A 163 -17.34 -2.47 -5.70
C ARG A 163 -15.96 -3.03 -5.36
N CYS A 164 -15.84 -4.34 -5.21
CA CYS A 164 -14.59 -5.05 -4.94
C CYS A 164 -14.66 -6.46 -5.55
N GLU A 165 -13.50 -7.09 -5.72
CA GLU A 165 -13.37 -8.45 -6.27
C GLU A 165 -14.10 -9.53 -5.46
N ARG A 166 -14.32 -9.32 -4.16
CA ARG A 166 -15.07 -10.27 -3.32
C ARG A 166 -16.48 -10.52 -3.80
N GLY A 167 -17.10 -9.51 -4.43
CA GLY A 167 -18.46 -9.62 -4.98
C GLY A 167 -18.49 -10.19 -6.39
N GLY A 168 -17.36 -10.19 -7.10
CA GLY A 168 -17.25 -10.65 -8.49
C GLY A 168 -16.95 -12.15 -8.63
N ASP A 169 -16.27 -12.74 -7.65
CA ASP A 169 -15.75 -14.09 -7.75
C ASP A 169 -16.49 -15.07 -6.84
N SER A 170 -17.18 -16.05 -7.42
CA SER A 170 -17.85 -17.12 -6.65
C SER A 170 -16.89 -18.21 -6.16
N LYS A 171 -15.67 -18.25 -6.68
CA LYS A 171 -14.60 -19.14 -6.23
C LYS A 171 -13.48 -18.30 -5.66
N LYS A 172 -13.38 -18.22 -4.33
CA LYS A 172 -12.18 -17.78 -3.65
C LYS A 172 -11.04 -18.72 -4.05
N GLN A 173 -10.29 -18.40 -5.07
CA GLN A 173 -8.93 -18.89 -5.16
C GLN A 173 -8.14 -18.21 -4.04
N ARG A 174 -8.05 -18.87 -2.88
CA ARG A 174 -7.04 -18.51 -1.90
C ARG A 174 -5.72 -18.79 -2.59
N SER A 175 -4.98 -17.75 -2.86
CA SER A 175 -3.59 -17.90 -3.25
C SER A 175 -2.83 -18.51 -2.08
N ASP A 176 -2.05 -19.56 -2.32
CA ASP A 176 -1.16 -20.16 -1.29
C ASP A 176 0.13 -19.35 -1.12
N ARG A 177 0.25 -18.20 -1.76
CA ARG A 177 1.42 -17.33 -1.66
C ARG A 177 1.52 -16.70 -0.29
N PRO A 178 2.74 -16.55 0.27
CA PRO A 178 2.97 -15.88 1.54
C PRO A 178 2.37 -14.47 1.56
N ASN A 179 1.61 -14.18 2.62
CA ASN A 179 0.99 -12.89 2.87
C ASN A 179 1.29 -12.45 4.31
N LEU A 180 2.30 -11.61 4.49
CA LEU A 180 2.73 -11.17 5.81
C LEU A 180 1.78 -10.19 6.48
N TYR A 181 0.93 -9.50 5.74
CA TYR A 181 -0.13 -8.68 6.31
C TYR A 181 -1.15 -9.54 7.07
N ASP A 182 -1.60 -10.65 6.47
CA ASP A 182 -2.50 -11.60 7.13
C ASP A 182 -1.80 -12.32 8.30
N TYR A 183 -0.53 -12.70 8.12
CA TYR A 183 0.27 -13.31 9.19
C TYR A 183 0.43 -12.35 10.38
N LYS A 184 0.93 -11.13 10.15
CA LYS A 184 1.14 -10.11 11.19
C LYS A 184 -0.15 -9.78 11.92
N TYR A 185 -1.26 -9.58 11.20
CA TYR A 185 -2.56 -9.35 11.80
C TYR A 185 -2.96 -10.47 12.75
N LYS A 186 -2.82 -11.72 12.32
CA LYS A 186 -3.15 -12.89 13.14
C LYS A 186 -2.22 -13.01 14.34
N ARG A 187 -0.90 -12.87 14.14
CA ARG A 187 0.10 -13.00 15.21
C ARG A 187 -0.03 -11.90 16.26
N CYS A 188 -0.23 -10.66 15.84
CA CYS A 188 -0.40 -9.51 16.73
C CYS A 188 -1.54 -9.70 17.74
N PHE A 189 -2.60 -10.40 17.38
CA PHE A 189 -3.78 -10.58 18.23
C PHE A 189 -4.01 -12.03 18.67
N ALA A 190 -3.02 -12.92 18.54
CA ALA A 190 -3.12 -14.35 18.86
C ALA A 190 -2.93 -14.65 20.36
N TYR A 191 -3.53 -13.86 21.22
CA TYR A 191 -3.37 -13.99 22.67
C TYR A 191 -4.64 -14.51 23.34
N ARG A 192 -4.45 -15.38 24.34
CA ARG A 192 -5.57 -15.92 25.11
C ARG A 192 -5.73 -15.15 26.41
N ARG A 193 -6.86 -14.46 26.57
CA ARG A 193 -7.23 -13.73 27.79
C ARG A 193 -7.27 -14.62 29.01
N LEU A 194 -7.02 -14.04 30.19
CA LEU A 194 -7.18 -14.73 31.48
C LEU A 194 -8.62 -15.20 31.67
N THR A 195 -8.77 -16.31 32.38
CA THR A 195 -10.07 -16.75 32.91
C THR A 195 -10.46 -15.88 34.10
N ASP A 196 -11.76 -15.80 34.40
CA ASP A 196 -12.26 -15.00 35.53
C ASP A 196 -11.61 -15.38 36.86
N LYS A 197 -11.24 -16.65 37.05
CA LYS A 197 -10.53 -17.12 38.25
C LYS A 197 -9.10 -16.60 38.37
N LYS A 198 -8.45 -16.32 37.26
CA LYS A 198 -7.06 -15.80 37.22
C LYS A 198 -7.00 -14.26 37.11
N ALA A 199 -8.11 -13.63 36.75
CA ALA A 199 -8.21 -12.18 36.63
C ALA A 199 -8.47 -11.54 38.00
N THR A 200 -7.42 -11.38 38.79
CA THR A 200 -7.50 -10.83 40.16
C THR A 200 -7.88 -9.36 40.20
N ARG A 201 -7.68 -8.61 39.11
CA ARG A 201 -7.92 -7.16 39.00
C ARG A 201 -9.06 -6.80 38.05
N GLY A 202 -9.88 -7.79 37.64
CA GLY A 202 -11.04 -7.55 36.78
C GLY A 202 -10.74 -7.41 35.31
N GLU A 203 -11.67 -6.81 34.58
CA GLU A 203 -11.58 -6.64 33.11
C GLU A 203 -11.07 -5.26 32.73
N ILE A 204 -10.25 -5.22 31.66
CA ILE A 204 -9.76 -3.98 31.05
C ILE A 204 -9.87 -4.09 29.54
N GLY A 205 -10.47 -3.07 28.91
CA GLY A 205 -10.67 -3.01 27.46
C GLY A 205 -9.52 -2.30 26.75
N ILE A 206 -9.09 -2.83 25.61
CA ILE A 206 -8.15 -2.18 24.70
C ILE A 206 -8.84 -2.01 23.35
N PRO A 207 -8.87 -0.80 22.76
CA PRO A 207 -9.37 -0.63 21.40
C PRO A 207 -8.33 -1.16 20.40
N ARG A 208 -8.77 -1.89 19.38
CA ARG A 208 -7.93 -2.41 18.29
C ARG A 208 -7.68 -1.33 17.25
N VAL A 209 -6.78 -0.41 17.51
CA VAL A 209 -6.62 0.81 16.70
C VAL A 209 -5.17 1.26 16.62
N LEU A 210 -4.84 1.97 15.56
CA LEU A 210 -3.58 2.68 15.37
C LEU A 210 -2.36 1.83 15.80
N ASN A 211 -1.56 2.27 16.77
CA ASN A 211 -0.37 1.55 17.22
C ASN A 211 -0.65 0.24 17.97
N MET A 212 -1.91 -0.08 18.27
CA MET A 212 -2.23 -1.41 18.80
C MET A 212 -1.95 -2.52 17.79
N TYR A 213 -1.82 -2.22 16.51
CA TYR A 213 -1.36 -3.17 15.48
C TYR A 213 0.16 -3.43 15.52
N GLU A 214 0.88 -2.77 16.42
CA GLU A 214 2.29 -3.00 16.74
C GLU A 214 2.46 -3.38 18.21
N ASN A 215 1.95 -2.55 19.12
CA ASN A 215 2.24 -2.60 20.54
C ASN A 215 1.25 -3.46 21.35
N TYR A 216 0.25 -4.11 20.71
CA TYR A 216 -0.70 -4.95 21.42
C TYR A 216 -0.04 -6.13 22.14
N PRO A 217 0.96 -6.84 21.59
CA PRO A 217 1.69 -7.89 22.29
C PRO A 217 2.27 -7.42 23.61
N PHE A 218 2.88 -6.25 23.63
CA PHE A 218 3.41 -5.59 24.82
C PHE A 218 2.30 -5.30 25.84
N TRP A 219 1.27 -4.56 25.44
CA TRP A 219 0.20 -4.15 26.36
C TRP A 219 -0.63 -5.32 26.88
N PHE A 220 -0.90 -6.31 26.03
CA PHE A 220 -1.58 -7.52 26.46
C PHE A 220 -0.80 -8.26 27.55
N THR A 221 0.49 -8.48 27.32
CA THR A 221 1.36 -9.19 28.25
C THR A 221 1.52 -8.43 29.57
N LEU A 222 1.75 -7.12 29.51
CA LEU A 222 1.80 -6.24 30.67
C LEU A 222 0.54 -6.38 31.54
N LEU A 223 -0.62 -6.12 30.96
CA LEU A 223 -1.88 -6.09 31.70
C LEU A 223 -2.28 -7.48 32.22
N THR A 224 -1.99 -8.52 31.44
CA THR A 224 -2.26 -9.90 31.87
C THR A 224 -1.33 -10.31 33.01
N SER A 225 -0.05 -9.92 32.97
CA SER A 225 0.90 -10.13 34.07
C SER A 225 0.49 -9.41 35.36
N LEU A 226 -0.12 -8.22 35.21
CA LEU A 226 -0.71 -7.48 36.32
C LEU A 226 -2.05 -8.05 36.80
N GLY A 227 -2.55 -9.14 36.22
CA GLY A 227 -3.76 -9.82 36.65
C GLY A 227 -5.06 -9.28 36.09
N PHE A 228 -5.02 -8.49 34.99
CA PHE A 228 -6.22 -8.05 34.30
C PHE A 228 -6.67 -9.03 33.20
N LYS A 229 -7.97 -9.20 33.05
CA LYS A 229 -8.57 -9.88 31.90
C LYS A 229 -8.72 -8.89 30.76
N VAL A 230 -7.83 -8.98 29.79
CA VAL A 230 -7.80 -8.05 28.66
C VAL A 230 -8.89 -8.37 27.65
N MET A 231 -9.73 -7.37 27.35
CA MET A 231 -10.77 -7.42 26.34
C MET A 231 -10.40 -6.50 25.19
N ILE A 232 -10.04 -7.08 24.05
CA ILE A 232 -9.81 -6.29 22.84
C ILE A 232 -11.12 -6.06 22.09
N SER A 233 -11.31 -4.88 21.52
CA SER A 233 -12.49 -4.58 20.69
C SER A 233 -12.57 -5.48 19.45
N GLY A 234 -13.75 -5.58 18.84
CA GLY A 234 -14.01 -6.38 17.65
C GLY A 234 -13.07 -6.08 16.49
N ARG A 235 -13.22 -6.82 15.39
CA ARG A 235 -12.54 -6.48 14.13
C ARG A 235 -13.14 -5.21 13.56
N SER A 236 -12.32 -4.40 12.92
CA SER A 236 -12.78 -3.22 12.19
C SER A 236 -13.74 -3.62 11.07
N SER A 237 -14.75 -2.81 10.89
CA SER A 237 -15.73 -2.91 9.81
C SER A 237 -16.36 -1.54 9.59
N HIS A 238 -16.94 -1.33 8.43
CA HIS A 238 -17.66 -0.09 8.14
C HIS A 238 -18.83 0.15 9.14
N GLU A 239 -19.53 -0.89 9.58
CA GLU A 239 -20.58 -0.81 10.61
C GLU A 239 -20.03 -0.32 11.96
N LEU A 240 -18.86 -0.84 12.35
CA LEU A 240 -18.21 -0.38 13.56
C LEU A 240 -17.82 1.10 13.42
N PHE A 241 -17.31 1.52 12.28
CA PHE A 241 -17.02 2.93 11.98
C PHE A 241 -18.28 3.80 12.11
N GLU A 242 -19.39 3.40 11.51
CA GLU A 242 -20.66 4.13 11.57
C GLU A 242 -21.15 4.36 13.00
N THR A 243 -20.92 3.41 13.91
CA THR A 243 -21.32 3.56 15.32
C THR A 243 -20.61 4.70 16.04
N GLY A 244 -19.42 5.10 15.56
CA GLY A 244 -18.61 6.16 16.17
C GLY A 244 -18.67 7.52 15.46
N ILE A 245 -19.34 7.62 14.32
CA ILE A 245 -19.30 8.78 13.42
C ILE A 245 -19.63 10.12 14.10
N GLU A 246 -20.65 10.12 14.98
CA GLU A 246 -21.13 11.33 15.63
C GLU A 246 -20.11 12.00 16.55
N SER A 247 -19.13 11.24 17.06
CA SER A 247 -18.10 11.75 17.96
C SER A 247 -16.83 12.19 17.23
N ILE A 248 -16.75 12.05 15.90
CA ILE A 248 -15.56 12.43 15.13
C ILE A 248 -15.47 13.95 15.04
N ALA A 249 -14.40 14.49 15.62
CA ALA A 249 -14.22 15.94 15.74
C ALA A 249 -13.84 16.63 14.42
N SER A 250 -13.29 15.92 13.45
CA SER A 250 -12.84 16.47 12.17
C SER A 250 -12.95 15.46 11.05
N GLU A 251 -13.59 15.84 9.95
CA GLU A 251 -13.70 15.03 8.75
C GLU A 251 -12.34 14.83 8.03
N ASN A 252 -11.40 15.74 8.26
CA ASN A 252 -10.07 15.70 7.62
C ASN A 252 -9.08 14.75 8.29
N ILE A 253 -9.45 14.13 9.42
CA ILE A 253 -8.60 13.13 10.06
C ILE A 253 -8.54 11.85 9.22
N CYS A 254 -7.41 11.14 9.26
CA CYS A 254 -7.24 9.90 8.50
C CYS A 254 -8.23 8.81 8.96
N TYR A 255 -8.65 7.95 8.04
CA TYR A 255 -9.63 6.89 8.30
C TYR A 255 -9.26 5.97 9.47
N PRO A 256 -7.98 5.53 9.64
CA PRO A 256 -7.59 4.74 10.80
C PRO A 256 -7.89 5.41 12.16
N ALA A 257 -7.79 6.73 12.23
CA ALA A 257 -8.14 7.47 13.44
C ALA A 257 -9.66 7.58 13.63
N LYS A 258 -10.43 7.72 12.56
CA LYS A 258 -11.91 7.72 12.62
C LYS A 258 -12.44 6.40 13.19
N LEU A 259 -11.83 5.27 12.84
CA LEU A 259 -12.20 3.93 13.36
C LEU A 259 -12.10 3.84 14.88
N VAL A 260 -11.22 4.62 15.52
CA VAL A 260 -11.04 4.60 16.99
C VAL A 260 -12.35 4.83 17.73
N HIS A 261 -13.16 5.77 17.25
CA HIS A 261 -14.46 6.12 17.85
C HIS A 261 -15.40 4.90 17.92
N GLY A 262 -15.51 4.17 16.81
CA GLY A 262 -16.30 2.95 16.76
C GLY A 262 -15.77 1.84 17.68
N HIS A 263 -14.45 1.68 17.79
CA HIS A 263 -13.85 0.70 18.67
C HIS A 263 -14.08 0.98 20.15
N ILE A 264 -14.02 2.25 20.56
CA ILE A 264 -14.34 2.66 21.93
C ILE A 264 -15.82 2.43 22.21
N LYS A 265 -16.71 2.83 21.30
CA LYS A 265 -18.16 2.59 21.40
C LYS A 265 -18.47 1.10 21.54
N TRP A 266 -17.78 0.25 20.77
CA TRP A 266 -17.92 -1.20 20.84
C TRP A 266 -17.59 -1.74 22.25
N LEU A 267 -16.49 -1.26 22.87
CA LEU A 267 -16.11 -1.67 24.23
C LEU A 267 -17.17 -1.24 25.26
N LEU A 268 -17.64 -0.01 25.18
CA LEU A 268 -18.71 0.51 26.04
C LEU A 268 -20.00 -0.31 25.88
N ASN A 269 -20.40 -0.63 24.66
CA ASN A 269 -21.58 -1.44 24.37
C ASN A 269 -21.46 -2.89 24.85
N LYS A 270 -20.22 -3.40 25.06
CA LYS A 270 -19.95 -4.69 25.70
C LYS A 270 -19.94 -4.61 27.23
N GLY A 271 -20.21 -3.43 27.80
CA GLY A 271 -20.25 -3.22 29.24
C GLY A 271 -18.89 -3.07 29.90
N ILE A 272 -17.80 -2.92 29.11
CA ILE A 272 -16.46 -2.72 29.66
C ILE A 272 -16.37 -1.34 30.29
N LYS A 273 -16.07 -1.30 31.57
CA LYS A 273 -16.03 -0.08 32.38
C LYS A 273 -14.64 0.52 32.53
N THR A 274 -13.58 -0.29 32.41
CA THR A 274 -12.20 0.20 32.42
C THR A 274 -11.63 0.06 31.01
N ILE A 275 -11.30 1.17 30.37
CA ILE A 275 -10.75 1.21 29.01
C ILE A 275 -9.36 1.82 29.07
N PHE A 276 -8.37 1.07 28.59
CA PHE A 276 -6.98 1.49 28.49
C PHE A 276 -6.63 1.80 27.03
N TYR A 277 -6.35 3.06 26.77
CA TYR A 277 -5.88 3.52 25.47
C TYR A 277 -4.75 4.53 25.67
N PRO A 278 -3.49 4.08 25.74
CA PRO A 278 -2.34 4.92 26.06
C PRO A 278 -1.97 5.86 24.93
N CYS A 279 -1.44 7.01 25.29
CA CYS A 279 -0.74 7.95 24.44
C CYS A 279 0.72 7.51 24.32
N VAL A 280 1.11 6.95 23.19
CA VAL A 280 2.51 6.59 22.94
C VAL A 280 3.14 7.66 22.06
N SER A 281 3.90 8.55 22.68
CA SER A 281 4.55 9.67 21.99
C SER A 281 5.89 9.29 21.37
N TYR A 282 6.58 8.30 21.93
CA TYR A 282 7.92 7.90 21.58
C TYR A 282 8.06 6.39 21.56
N GLU A 283 8.50 5.84 20.44
CA GLU A 283 8.71 4.39 20.23
C GLU A 283 10.15 3.98 20.54
N GLU A 284 10.40 2.67 20.55
CA GLU A 284 11.75 2.13 20.50
C GLU A 284 12.45 2.51 19.19
N ASN A 285 13.77 2.42 19.18
CA ASN A 285 14.54 2.65 17.97
C ASN A 285 14.44 1.43 17.04
N PHE A 286 13.79 1.59 15.88
CA PHE A 286 13.72 0.55 14.86
C PHE A 286 14.86 0.61 13.84
N VAL A 287 15.50 1.77 13.73
CA VAL A 287 16.48 2.05 12.68
C VAL A 287 17.65 2.83 13.24
N PRO A 288 18.89 2.33 13.13
CA PRO A 288 20.07 3.06 13.57
C PRO A 288 20.21 4.43 12.89
N ASN A 289 20.91 5.34 13.56
CA ASN A 289 21.21 6.68 13.04
C ASN A 289 19.99 7.58 12.78
N THR A 290 18.98 7.47 13.60
CA THR A 290 17.86 8.43 13.68
C THR A 290 18.06 9.35 14.88
N ASP A 291 17.60 10.62 14.79
CA ASP A 291 17.72 11.55 15.91
C ASP A 291 16.63 11.32 16.96
N ASN A 292 15.43 10.95 16.52
CA ASN A 292 14.28 10.72 17.37
C ASN A 292 13.38 9.60 16.81
N HIS A 293 12.47 9.12 17.65
CA HIS A 293 11.54 8.05 17.33
C HIS A 293 10.10 8.43 17.66
N TYR A 294 9.68 9.63 17.28
CA TYR A 294 8.34 10.13 17.55
C TYR A 294 7.28 9.36 16.77
N ASN A 295 6.14 9.19 17.41
CA ASN A 295 4.92 8.80 16.71
C ASN A 295 4.30 9.98 15.98
N CYS A 296 3.47 9.69 14.99
CA CYS A 296 2.59 10.66 14.37
C CYS A 296 1.77 11.39 15.45
N PRO A 297 1.58 12.72 15.37
CA PRO A 297 0.81 13.49 16.35
C PRO A 297 -0.60 12.94 16.60
N VAL A 298 -1.24 12.36 15.58
CA VAL A 298 -2.54 11.69 15.72
C VAL A 298 -2.41 10.46 16.61
N VAL A 299 -1.46 9.57 16.32
CA VAL A 299 -1.24 8.36 17.13
C VAL A 299 -0.90 8.71 18.57
N ALA A 300 0.00 9.68 18.77
CA ALA A 300 0.47 10.09 20.10
C ALA A 300 -0.62 10.70 20.97
N ASN A 301 -1.58 11.44 20.40
CA ASN A 301 -2.52 12.25 21.17
C ASN A 301 -4.00 11.91 20.95
N TYR A 302 -4.32 10.98 20.08
CA TYR A 302 -5.72 10.66 19.78
C TYR A 302 -6.51 10.12 20.97
N PRO A 303 -5.90 9.39 21.94
CA PRO A 303 -6.59 9.05 23.19
C PRO A 303 -7.16 10.25 23.94
N VAL A 304 -6.47 11.39 23.90
CA VAL A 304 -6.94 12.65 24.53
C VAL A 304 -8.13 13.22 23.74
N VAL A 305 -8.04 13.21 22.41
CA VAL A 305 -9.13 13.67 21.52
C VAL A 305 -10.39 12.84 21.75
N ILE A 306 -10.28 11.53 21.84
CA ILE A 306 -11.38 10.61 22.17
C ILE A 306 -12.02 11.00 23.50
N GLY A 307 -11.24 11.17 24.56
CA GLY A 307 -11.75 11.54 25.88
C GLY A 307 -12.45 12.91 25.91
N ALA A 308 -12.07 13.81 25.01
CA ALA A 308 -12.71 15.13 24.87
C ALA A 308 -14.06 15.05 24.09
N ASN A 309 -14.18 14.16 23.12
CA ASN A 309 -15.30 14.13 22.16
C ASN A 309 -16.33 13.03 22.40
N MET A 310 -16.07 12.08 23.32
CA MET A 310 -17.01 11.02 23.68
C MET A 310 -17.52 11.22 25.10
N PRO A 311 -18.75 11.77 25.29
CA PRO A 311 -19.32 12.02 26.62
C PRO A 311 -19.46 10.77 27.47
N GLU A 312 -19.74 9.62 26.86
CA GLU A 312 -19.93 8.33 27.52
C GLU A 312 -18.70 7.89 28.35
N LEU A 313 -17.52 8.37 27.99
CA LEU A 313 -16.29 8.10 28.75
C LEU A 313 -16.20 8.88 30.07
N ARG A 314 -17.13 9.81 30.31
CA ARG A 314 -17.22 10.62 31.55
C ARG A 314 -18.39 10.18 32.44
N GLU A 315 -19.14 9.16 32.01
CA GLU A 315 -20.24 8.61 32.82
C GLU A 315 -19.72 7.98 34.10
N GLU A 316 -20.56 8.00 35.13
CA GLU A 316 -20.24 7.38 36.42
C GLU A 316 -19.93 5.88 36.25
N GLY A 317 -18.84 5.45 36.87
CA GLY A 317 -18.37 4.06 36.82
C GLY A 317 -17.56 3.70 35.58
N VAL A 318 -17.34 4.60 34.62
CA VAL A 318 -16.41 4.42 33.51
C VAL A 318 -15.04 5.00 33.86
N ARG A 319 -14.01 4.17 33.72
CA ARG A 319 -12.60 4.58 33.88
C ARG A 319 -11.93 4.55 32.52
N TYR A 320 -11.70 5.73 31.96
CA TYR A 320 -10.96 5.88 30.72
C TYR A 320 -9.51 6.30 31.02
N MET A 321 -8.56 5.38 30.78
CA MET A 321 -7.14 5.56 31.03
C MET A 321 -6.44 5.91 29.70
N ARG A 322 -5.77 7.07 29.69
CA ARG A 322 -5.02 7.60 28.52
C ARG A 322 -3.66 8.15 28.93
N PRO A 323 -2.87 7.36 29.67
CA PRO A 323 -1.57 7.81 30.13
C PRO A 323 -0.57 7.98 28.98
N TYR A 324 0.41 8.88 29.17
CA TYR A 324 1.53 9.04 28.25
C TYR A 324 2.65 8.08 28.59
N PHE A 325 3.13 7.36 27.58
CA PHE A 325 4.25 6.45 27.69
C PHE A 325 5.33 6.73 26.66
N ASN A 326 6.57 6.44 27.07
CA ASN A 326 7.76 6.40 26.23
C ASN A 326 8.24 4.94 26.18
N MET A 327 8.14 4.30 25.01
CA MET A 327 8.52 2.89 24.86
C MET A 327 10.04 2.66 24.91
N ALA A 328 10.84 3.68 24.67
CA ALA A 328 12.30 3.58 24.66
C ALA A 328 12.95 3.65 26.05
N ASN A 329 12.18 3.96 27.11
CA ASN A 329 12.71 4.13 28.46
C ASN A 329 12.03 3.15 29.43
N HIS A 330 12.71 2.04 29.69
CA HIS A 330 12.18 0.92 30.49
C HIS A 330 11.98 1.30 31.97
N GLU A 331 12.87 2.09 32.57
CA GLU A 331 12.75 2.53 33.97
C GLU A 331 11.55 3.47 34.14
N LEU A 332 11.44 4.46 33.26
CA LEU A 332 10.31 5.35 33.24
C LEU A 332 8.99 4.61 32.99
N MET A 333 9.02 3.53 32.20
CA MET A 333 7.84 2.67 31.97
C MET A 333 7.36 2.06 33.29
N VAL A 334 8.28 1.51 34.11
CA VAL A 334 7.93 0.95 35.42
C VAL A 334 7.32 2.03 36.33
N ASP A 335 7.93 3.19 36.45
CA ASP A 335 7.44 4.30 37.27
C ASP A 335 6.02 4.71 36.86
N ARG A 336 5.80 4.87 35.56
CA ARG A 336 4.49 5.22 35.01
C ARG A 336 3.44 4.14 35.24
N ILE A 337 3.80 2.85 35.14
CA ILE A 337 2.86 1.75 35.45
C ILE A 337 2.46 1.76 36.91
N VAL A 338 3.39 1.97 37.83
CA VAL A 338 3.07 2.07 39.28
C VAL A 338 2.11 3.24 39.54
N GLU A 339 2.38 4.41 38.95
CA GLU A 339 1.56 5.61 39.10
C GLU A 339 0.14 5.41 38.52
N GLU A 340 0.04 4.97 37.27
CA GLU A 340 -1.22 4.89 36.54
C GLU A 340 -2.12 3.75 37.04
N PHE A 341 -1.53 2.70 37.63
CA PHE A 341 -2.27 1.54 38.17
C PHE A 341 -2.30 1.51 39.72
N ALA A 342 -1.98 2.63 40.39
CA ALA A 342 -2.09 2.78 41.83
C ALA A 342 -3.49 2.47 42.35
N TRP A 343 -4.53 2.79 41.60
CA TRP A 343 -5.94 2.47 41.90
C TRP A 343 -6.22 0.96 41.98
N ALA A 344 -5.39 0.15 41.31
CA ALA A 344 -5.47 -1.32 41.32
C ALA A 344 -4.46 -1.96 42.30
N ASN A 345 -3.80 -1.14 43.12
CA ASN A 345 -2.78 -1.57 44.10
C ASN A 345 -1.62 -2.34 43.43
N VAL A 346 -1.16 -1.88 42.26
CA VAL A 346 0.01 -2.46 41.60
C VAL A 346 1.26 -2.04 42.34
N THR A 347 2.07 -2.99 42.78
CA THR A 347 3.34 -2.74 43.44
C THR A 347 4.45 -2.53 42.44
N ARG A 348 5.57 -1.93 42.85
CA ARG A 348 6.73 -1.74 42.00
C ARG A 348 7.31 -3.08 41.51
N GLU A 349 7.40 -4.08 42.37
CA GLU A 349 7.91 -5.41 42.02
C GLU A 349 7.04 -6.09 40.94
N GLU A 350 5.72 -5.98 41.07
CA GLU A 350 4.77 -6.49 40.07
C GLU A 350 4.94 -5.72 38.75
N ALA A 351 5.10 -4.38 38.79
CA ALA A 351 5.30 -3.57 37.62
C ALA A 351 6.62 -3.91 36.90
N GLU A 352 7.73 -4.05 37.60
CA GLU A 352 9.03 -4.46 37.06
C GLU A 352 8.94 -5.83 36.36
N THR A 353 8.30 -6.80 37.01
CA THR A 353 8.10 -8.14 36.44
C THR A 353 7.24 -8.10 35.20
N ALA A 354 6.13 -7.35 35.22
CA ALA A 354 5.20 -7.23 34.11
C ALA A 354 5.81 -6.49 32.92
N VAL A 355 6.54 -5.40 33.17
CA VAL A 355 7.23 -4.61 32.13
C VAL A 355 8.32 -5.46 31.46
N LYS A 356 9.14 -6.18 32.23
CA LYS A 356 10.14 -7.11 31.69
C LYS A 356 9.52 -8.16 30.78
N ALA A 357 8.44 -8.80 31.23
CA ALA A 357 7.72 -9.81 30.45
C ALA A 357 7.12 -9.21 29.15
N ALA A 358 6.60 -7.99 29.22
CA ALA A 358 6.00 -7.29 28.09
C ALA A 358 7.02 -6.95 27.00
N TYR A 359 8.20 -6.44 27.36
CA TYR A 359 9.28 -6.20 26.40
C TYR A 359 9.80 -7.51 25.78
N ALA A 360 9.95 -8.56 26.59
CA ALA A 360 10.35 -9.86 26.07
C ALA A 360 9.37 -10.40 25.02
N GLU A 361 8.06 -10.30 25.26
CA GLU A 361 7.04 -10.71 24.28
C GLU A 361 7.04 -9.81 23.03
N ASN A 362 7.28 -8.51 23.20
CA ASN A 362 7.41 -7.58 22.08
C ASN A 362 8.54 -7.99 21.14
N GLU A 363 9.68 -8.38 21.70
CA GLU A 363 10.83 -8.88 20.92
C GLU A 363 10.52 -10.23 20.24
N VAL A 364 9.82 -11.13 20.92
CA VAL A 364 9.36 -12.40 20.31
C VAL A 364 8.40 -12.12 19.14
N PHE A 365 7.48 -11.18 19.28
CA PHE A 365 6.58 -10.79 18.21
C PHE A 365 7.34 -10.25 16.98
N LYS A 366 8.27 -9.31 17.18
CA LYS A 366 9.11 -8.77 16.11
C LYS A 366 9.89 -9.87 15.41
N HIS A 367 10.52 -10.75 16.20
CA HIS A 367 11.27 -11.88 15.68
C HIS A 367 10.40 -12.83 14.85
N ASP A 368 9.19 -13.16 15.29
CA ASP A 368 8.26 -14.01 14.55
C ASP A 368 7.91 -13.42 13.17
N VAL A 369 7.69 -12.10 13.10
CA VAL A 369 7.42 -11.39 11.85
C VAL A 369 8.63 -11.43 10.91
N GLN A 370 9.83 -11.20 11.43
CA GLN A 370 11.08 -11.28 10.65
C GLN A 370 11.34 -12.69 10.12
N MET A 371 11.15 -13.71 10.96
CA MET A 371 11.32 -15.12 10.54
C MET A 371 10.33 -15.50 9.44
N GLU A 372 9.12 -15.00 9.50
CA GLU A 372 8.14 -15.22 8.42
C GLU A 372 8.53 -14.46 7.15
N GLY A 373 9.11 -13.26 7.29
CA GLY A 373 9.70 -12.51 6.18
C GLY A 373 10.81 -13.30 5.48
N LEU A 374 11.73 -13.90 6.24
CA LEU A 374 12.79 -14.76 5.69
C LEU A 374 12.24 -15.98 4.95
N LYS A 375 11.19 -16.63 5.48
CA LYS A 375 10.50 -17.74 4.79
C LYS A 375 9.87 -17.27 3.48
N ALA A 376 9.27 -16.08 3.48
CA ALA A 376 8.67 -15.51 2.27
C ALA A 376 9.73 -15.20 1.19
N LEU A 377 10.91 -14.68 1.58
CA LEU A 377 12.03 -14.46 0.67
C LEU A 377 12.59 -15.78 0.13
N ALA A 378 12.69 -16.83 0.97
CA ALA A 378 13.08 -18.17 0.54
C ALA A 378 12.07 -18.77 -0.45
N TYR A 379 10.77 -18.63 -0.17
CA TYR A 379 9.69 -19.03 -1.06
C TYR A 379 9.80 -18.36 -2.44
N MET A 380 10.06 -17.05 -2.48
CA MET A 380 10.25 -16.32 -3.73
C MET A 380 11.37 -16.91 -4.58
N LYS A 381 12.52 -17.25 -3.94
CA LYS A 381 13.67 -17.85 -4.62
C LYS A 381 13.35 -19.26 -5.11
N GLU A 382 12.67 -20.07 -4.33
CA GLU A 382 12.32 -21.46 -4.67
C GLU A 382 11.34 -21.54 -5.83
N HIS A 383 10.37 -20.61 -5.88
CA HIS A 383 9.28 -20.62 -6.87
C HIS A 383 9.49 -19.61 -8.01
N ASP A 384 10.67 -19.00 -8.11
CA ASP A 384 11.02 -17.96 -9.10
C ASP A 384 9.91 -16.90 -9.26
N CYS A 385 9.37 -16.43 -8.14
CA CYS A 385 8.29 -15.45 -8.15
C CYS A 385 8.73 -14.11 -7.52
N LYS A 386 8.01 -13.06 -7.87
CA LYS A 386 8.25 -11.71 -7.39
C LYS A 386 7.58 -11.46 -6.04
N GLY A 387 8.09 -10.48 -5.31
CA GLY A 387 7.49 -10.02 -4.06
C GLY A 387 7.24 -8.52 -4.05
N ILE A 388 6.22 -8.15 -3.31
CA ILE A 388 5.90 -6.76 -3.01
C ILE A 388 6.12 -6.52 -1.53
N VAL A 389 6.97 -5.56 -1.21
CA VAL A 389 6.98 -4.97 0.13
C VAL A 389 5.85 -3.96 0.17
N LEU A 390 4.75 -4.36 0.80
CA LEU A 390 3.61 -3.50 1.02
C LEU A 390 3.91 -2.68 2.27
N ALA A 391 4.32 -1.44 2.08
CA ALA A 391 4.87 -0.59 3.12
C ALA A 391 3.84 0.46 3.57
N GLY A 392 3.84 0.77 4.87
CA GLY A 392 2.88 1.73 5.39
C GLY A 392 3.06 2.01 6.88
N ARG A 393 1.97 1.95 7.61
CA ARG A 393 1.91 2.13 9.06
C ARG A 393 1.41 0.83 9.69
N PRO A 394 1.66 0.55 10.97
CA PRO A 394 1.22 -0.67 11.63
C PRO A 394 -0.25 -1.01 11.40
N TYR A 395 -1.12 -0.02 11.45
CA TYR A 395 -2.57 -0.20 11.27
C TYR A 395 -3.00 -0.55 9.84
N HIS A 396 -2.11 -0.44 8.84
CA HIS A 396 -2.44 -0.85 7.47
C HIS A 396 -2.59 -2.38 7.31
N VAL A 397 -2.19 -3.16 8.30
CA VAL A 397 -2.47 -4.61 8.30
C VAL A 397 -3.95 -4.95 8.57
N ASP A 398 -4.74 -3.97 9.04
CA ASP A 398 -6.18 -4.14 9.22
C ASP A 398 -6.88 -4.33 7.86
N PRO A 399 -7.64 -5.43 7.68
CA PRO A 399 -8.36 -5.68 6.42
C PRO A 399 -9.39 -4.61 6.04
N GLU A 400 -9.97 -3.90 7.01
CA GLU A 400 -10.86 -2.77 6.74
C GLU A 400 -10.11 -1.58 6.17
N ILE A 401 -8.91 -1.32 6.67
CA ILE A 401 -8.06 -0.20 6.24
C ILE A 401 -7.41 -0.49 4.90
N ASN A 402 -6.88 -1.70 4.68
CA ASN A 402 -6.17 -2.06 3.45
C ASN A 402 -7.10 -2.53 2.30
N HIS A 403 -8.40 -2.71 2.59
CA HIS A 403 -9.44 -3.08 1.62
C HIS A 403 -9.17 -4.36 0.80
N GLY A 404 -8.27 -5.25 1.23
CA GLY A 404 -7.92 -6.47 0.51
C GLY A 404 -6.85 -6.27 -0.58
N ILE A 405 -6.06 -5.22 -0.49
CA ILE A 405 -4.90 -5.00 -1.37
C ILE A 405 -3.88 -6.15 -1.25
N PRO A 406 -3.51 -6.66 -0.05
CA PRO A 406 -2.61 -7.80 0.08
C PRO A 406 -3.09 -9.04 -0.69
N GLU A 407 -4.36 -9.39 -0.57
CA GLU A 407 -4.97 -10.50 -1.28
C GLU A 407 -4.96 -10.29 -2.79
N THR A 408 -5.15 -9.06 -3.24
CA THR A 408 -5.07 -8.71 -4.66
C THR A 408 -3.65 -8.91 -5.21
N ILE A 409 -2.61 -8.54 -4.46
CA ILE A 409 -1.21 -8.76 -4.82
C ILE A 409 -0.92 -10.26 -4.92
N CYS A 410 -1.36 -11.06 -3.94
CA CYS A 410 -1.21 -12.51 -3.97
C CYS A 410 -1.93 -13.14 -5.18
N ALA A 411 -3.13 -12.66 -5.52
CA ALA A 411 -3.88 -13.13 -6.69
C ALA A 411 -3.21 -12.78 -8.03
N LEU A 412 -2.39 -11.73 -8.06
CA LEU A 412 -1.56 -11.38 -9.21
C LEU A 412 -0.28 -12.20 -9.32
N GLY A 413 -0.08 -13.17 -8.43
CA GLY A 413 1.04 -14.09 -8.47
C GLY A 413 2.27 -13.62 -7.70
N MET A 414 2.18 -12.60 -6.86
CA MET A 414 3.30 -12.04 -6.09
C MET A 414 3.17 -12.34 -4.60
N VAL A 415 4.31 -12.41 -3.90
CA VAL A 415 4.40 -12.55 -2.44
C VAL A 415 4.20 -11.17 -1.80
N VAL A 416 3.56 -11.11 -0.64
CA VAL A 416 3.40 -9.87 0.14
C VAL A 416 4.27 -9.93 1.38
N LEU A 417 5.18 -8.97 1.50
CA LEU A 417 5.98 -8.70 2.69
C LEU A 417 5.52 -7.39 3.34
N SER A 418 5.77 -7.24 4.64
CA SER A 418 5.61 -5.98 5.35
C SER A 418 6.96 -5.29 5.54
N GLU A 419 6.97 -3.98 5.80
CA GLU A 419 8.20 -3.23 6.01
C GLU A 419 9.03 -3.76 7.20
N ASP A 420 8.38 -4.16 8.29
CA ASP A 420 9.02 -4.69 9.50
C ASP A 420 9.51 -6.14 9.37
N SER A 421 9.02 -6.86 8.37
CA SER A 421 9.51 -8.21 8.09
C SER A 421 10.90 -8.25 7.45
N ILE A 422 11.40 -7.10 6.98
CA ILE A 422 12.65 -7.01 6.23
C ILE A 422 13.61 -5.92 6.72
N CYS A 423 13.12 -4.79 7.25
CA CYS A 423 13.96 -3.62 7.54
C CYS A 423 14.96 -3.85 8.68
N GLU A 424 14.62 -4.67 9.65
CA GLU A 424 15.48 -5.00 10.79
C GLU A 424 16.37 -6.23 10.55
N LEU A 425 16.44 -6.74 9.33
CA LEU A 425 17.33 -7.83 8.94
C LEU A 425 18.80 -7.39 8.82
N GLN A 426 19.15 -6.21 9.34
CA GLN A 426 20.49 -5.68 9.25
C GLN A 426 21.44 -6.30 10.27
N PRO A 427 22.72 -6.56 9.89
CA PRO A 427 23.74 -6.97 10.81
C PRO A 427 24.16 -5.77 11.69
N GLY A 428 24.14 -5.91 13.00
CA GLY A 428 24.82 -4.94 13.84
C GLY A 428 24.33 -4.75 15.26
N GLU A 429 23.05 -4.74 15.53
CA GLU A 429 22.55 -4.80 16.90
C GLU A 429 22.02 -6.20 17.18
N LYS A 430 22.82 -7.00 17.85
CA LYS A 430 22.35 -8.22 18.51
C LYS A 430 21.36 -7.75 19.59
N LEU A 431 20.08 -7.78 19.29
CA LEU A 431 19.06 -7.69 20.32
C LEU A 431 19.37 -8.76 21.37
N ASN A 432 19.77 -8.30 22.55
CA ASN A 432 20.22 -9.19 23.60
C ASN A 432 18.97 -9.68 24.34
N LEU A 433 18.24 -10.64 23.72
CA LEU A 433 17.09 -11.27 24.36
C LEU A 433 17.43 -11.84 25.73
N SER A 434 18.71 -12.14 26.00
CA SER A 434 19.14 -12.64 27.31
C SER A 434 18.88 -11.64 28.46
N GLU A 435 18.74 -10.35 28.17
CA GLU A 435 18.33 -9.34 29.16
C GLU A 435 16.86 -9.45 29.56
N PHE A 436 16.03 -10.07 28.71
CA PHE A 436 14.58 -10.19 28.89
C PHE A 436 14.12 -11.62 29.20
N LEU A 437 14.96 -12.63 28.98
CA LEU A 437 14.65 -14.02 29.29
C LEU A 437 14.92 -14.33 30.77
N ALA A 438 14.07 -15.13 31.38
CA ALA A 438 14.34 -15.66 32.70
C ALA A 438 15.55 -16.61 32.68
N GLU A 439 16.27 -16.70 33.78
CA GLU A 439 17.44 -17.57 33.92
C GLU A 439 17.03 -19.04 33.65
N GLY A 440 17.58 -19.61 32.57
CA GLY A 440 17.25 -20.96 32.10
C GLY A 440 16.21 -21.06 30.98
N GLU A 441 15.62 -19.95 30.56
CA GLU A 441 14.77 -19.90 29.36
C GLU A 441 15.60 -19.96 28.08
N GLU A 442 15.28 -20.90 27.19
CA GLU A 442 15.94 -20.97 25.88
C GLU A 442 15.54 -19.80 24.98
N ASP A 443 16.51 -19.14 24.39
CA ASP A 443 16.31 -18.13 23.38
C ASP A 443 15.49 -18.71 22.20
N PRO A 444 14.25 -18.23 21.96
CA PRO A 444 13.39 -18.76 20.92
C PRO A 444 14.00 -18.66 19.51
N ARG A 445 14.96 -17.75 19.29
CA ARG A 445 15.72 -17.64 18.03
C ARG A 445 16.60 -18.87 17.80
N LYS A 446 17.08 -19.55 18.84
CA LYS A 446 17.92 -20.76 18.70
C LYS A 446 17.12 -21.97 18.19
N LYS A 447 15.83 -22.06 18.49
CA LYS A 447 14.96 -23.16 18.01
C LYS A 447 14.72 -23.12 16.49
N ASN A 448 14.77 -21.93 15.90
CA ASN A 448 14.50 -21.72 14.48
C ASN A 448 15.79 -21.46 13.65
N ALA A 449 16.97 -21.53 14.26
CA ALA A 449 18.26 -21.21 13.63
C ALA A 449 18.73 -22.23 12.59
N ASN A 450 18.02 -23.32 12.36
CA ASN A 450 18.37 -24.30 11.35
C ASN A 450 18.05 -23.80 9.94
N GLY A 451 18.97 -23.06 9.34
CA GLY A 451 19.04 -22.87 7.88
C GLY A 451 18.97 -21.44 7.35
N PHE A 452 18.65 -20.45 8.16
CA PHE A 452 18.66 -19.07 7.69
C PHE A 452 19.87 -18.31 8.27
N ARG A 453 20.89 -18.12 7.46
CA ARG A 453 21.88 -17.07 7.72
C ARG A 453 21.13 -15.73 7.58
N HIS A 454 21.25 -14.86 8.60
CA HIS A 454 21.02 -13.44 8.39
C HIS A 454 21.73 -13.04 7.10
N VAL A 455 21.21 -12.06 6.38
CA VAL A 455 21.90 -11.48 5.22
C VAL A 455 23.11 -10.70 5.76
N ASP A 456 24.11 -11.44 6.23
CA ASP A 456 25.27 -10.95 6.99
C ASP A 456 26.22 -10.07 6.15
N ASP A 457 26.05 -10.01 4.83
CA ASP A 457 26.90 -9.27 3.91
C ASP A 457 26.34 -7.92 3.47
N ARG A 458 25.24 -7.48 4.10
CA ARG A 458 24.66 -6.20 3.76
C ARG A 458 25.46 -5.06 4.38
N LYS A 459 26.30 -4.42 3.58
CA LYS A 459 26.90 -3.13 3.94
C LYS A 459 25.76 -2.15 4.21
N VAL A 460 25.73 -1.58 5.40
CA VAL A 460 24.84 -0.44 5.71
C VAL A 460 25.19 0.68 4.74
N THR A 461 24.47 0.76 3.65
CA THR A 461 24.61 1.87 2.72
C THR A 461 23.95 3.08 3.36
N LYS A 462 24.71 4.17 3.45
CA LYS A 462 24.17 5.45 3.93
C LYS A 462 22.97 5.78 3.05
N MET A 463 21.80 5.86 3.67
CA MET A 463 20.59 6.25 2.95
C MET A 463 20.71 7.69 2.44
N PRO A 464 20.25 7.99 1.22
CA PRO A 464 20.27 9.33 0.65
C PRO A 464 19.16 10.20 1.26
N LEU A 465 19.16 10.34 2.58
CA LEU A 465 18.20 11.18 3.29
C LEU A 465 18.64 12.65 3.25
N ARG A 466 17.71 13.54 2.99
CA ARG A 466 17.94 14.99 3.00
C ARG A 466 18.17 15.52 4.41
N VAL A 467 17.49 14.94 5.40
CA VAL A 467 17.59 15.26 6.82
C VAL A 467 17.55 14.00 7.65
N THR A 468 18.16 14.03 8.83
CA THR A 468 18.07 12.92 9.78
C THR A 468 16.62 12.75 10.23
N ASN A 469 16.17 11.50 10.27
CA ASN A 469 14.77 11.20 10.51
C ASN A 469 14.41 11.35 11.99
N GLN A 470 13.18 11.84 12.24
CA GLN A 470 12.64 12.13 13.56
C GLN A 470 11.47 11.19 13.94
N TRP A 471 11.00 10.36 12.99
CA TRP A 471 9.75 9.63 13.12
C TRP A 471 9.99 8.12 13.02
N ALA A 472 9.54 7.35 14.01
CA ALA A 472 9.79 5.93 14.13
C ALA A 472 9.41 5.15 12.85
N TYR A 473 8.15 5.20 12.46
CA TYR A 473 7.64 4.42 11.33
C TYR A 473 8.04 4.97 9.95
N HIS A 474 8.45 6.23 9.86
CA HIS A 474 9.02 6.78 8.62
C HIS A 474 10.44 6.26 8.43
N ALA A 475 11.24 6.17 9.50
CA ALA A 475 12.55 5.56 9.44
C ALA A 475 12.48 4.14 8.90
N ARG A 476 11.56 3.34 9.44
CA ARG A 476 11.33 1.95 9.01
C ARG A 476 10.91 1.86 7.53
N LEU A 477 10.08 2.81 7.07
CA LEU A 477 9.67 2.87 5.68
C LEU A 477 10.83 3.19 4.73
N TYR A 478 11.74 4.09 5.12
CA TYR A 478 12.93 4.41 4.34
C TYR A 478 13.91 3.24 4.29
N GLU A 479 14.09 2.53 5.41
CA GLU A 479 14.88 1.30 5.44
C GLU A 479 14.30 0.22 4.53
N ALA A 480 12.99 0.03 4.56
CA ALA A 480 12.32 -0.90 3.67
C ALA A 480 12.55 -0.54 2.19
N ALA A 481 12.46 0.75 1.84
CA ALA A 481 12.75 1.23 0.49
C ALA A 481 14.21 0.96 0.08
N ASN A 482 15.17 1.22 0.98
CA ASN A 482 16.58 0.95 0.75
C ASN A 482 16.86 -0.56 0.60
N PHE A 483 16.15 -1.40 1.37
CA PHE A 483 16.23 -2.85 1.25
C PHE A 483 15.75 -3.31 -0.13
N VAL A 484 14.56 -2.88 -0.54
CA VAL A 484 13.97 -3.21 -1.84
C VAL A 484 14.90 -2.80 -2.98
N ALA A 485 15.42 -1.58 -2.94
CA ALA A 485 16.37 -1.06 -3.93
C ALA A 485 17.65 -1.90 -4.08
N SER A 486 17.96 -2.74 -3.10
CA SER A 486 19.15 -3.59 -3.06
C SER A 486 18.86 -5.08 -3.27
N TYR A 487 17.58 -5.49 -3.22
CA TYR A 487 17.20 -6.90 -3.27
C TYR A 487 16.49 -7.26 -4.58
N PRO A 488 17.06 -8.13 -5.43
CA PRO A 488 16.45 -8.49 -6.71
C PRO A 488 15.10 -9.19 -6.54
N GLY A 489 14.13 -8.81 -7.36
CA GLY A 489 12.80 -9.43 -7.39
C GLY A 489 11.82 -8.89 -6.35
N LEU A 490 12.19 -7.86 -5.60
CA LEU A 490 11.28 -7.10 -4.75
C LEU A 490 10.95 -5.77 -5.38
N GLU A 491 9.70 -5.35 -5.19
CA GLU A 491 9.22 -4.00 -5.51
C GLU A 491 8.52 -3.41 -4.27
N LEU A 492 8.49 -2.09 -4.16
CA LEU A 492 7.83 -1.42 -3.05
C LEU A 492 6.50 -0.80 -3.50
N VAL A 493 5.45 -1.12 -2.77
CA VAL A 493 4.14 -0.46 -2.87
C VAL A 493 3.82 0.22 -1.56
N GLN A 494 3.68 1.53 -1.57
CA GLN A 494 3.35 2.28 -0.35
C GLN A 494 1.85 2.49 -0.23
N LEU A 495 1.29 2.12 0.91
CA LEU A 495 -0.05 2.51 1.33
C LEU A 495 -0.01 3.89 1.99
N ASN A 496 -0.84 4.78 1.52
CA ASN A 496 -0.90 6.17 1.94
C ASN A 496 -2.35 6.54 2.26
N SER A 497 -2.61 6.97 3.49
CA SER A 497 -3.94 7.45 3.87
C SER A 497 -4.21 8.86 3.35
N PHE A 498 -5.40 9.10 2.81
CA PHE A 498 -5.82 10.46 2.52
C PHE A 498 -5.79 11.34 3.78
N GLY A 499 -5.40 12.58 3.64
CA GLY A 499 -5.27 13.51 4.76
C GLY A 499 -4.03 13.31 5.64
N CYS A 500 -3.17 12.33 5.36
CA CYS A 500 -1.92 12.14 6.10
C CYS A 500 -0.86 13.16 5.65
N GLY A 501 -0.66 14.23 6.46
CA GLY A 501 0.35 15.25 6.17
C GLY A 501 1.78 14.73 6.22
N LEU A 502 2.07 13.75 7.08
CA LEU A 502 3.40 13.15 7.18
C LEU A 502 3.74 12.31 5.94
N ASP A 503 2.76 11.61 5.37
CA ASP A 503 2.97 10.83 4.14
C ASP A 503 3.28 11.72 2.93
N ALA A 504 2.85 12.96 2.94
CA ALA A 504 3.20 13.91 1.87
C ALA A 504 4.72 14.14 1.77
N ILE A 505 5.44 14.05 2.89
CA ILE A 505 6.91 14.15 2.92
C ILE A 505 7.54 12.78 2.65
N THR A 506 7.00 11.73 3.27
CA THR A 506 7.55 10.38 3.19
C THR A 506 7.55 9.84 1.76
N THR A 507 6.49 10.11 0.99
CA THR A 507 6.37 9.64 -0.39
C THR A 507 7.48 10.16 -1.30
N ASP A 508 7.86 11.42 -1.15
CA ASP A 508 8.91 12.02 -1.96
C ASP A 508 10.28 11.41 -1.63
N GLN A 509 10.59 11.22 -0.34
CA GLN A 509 11.85 10.62 0.07
C GLN A 509 11.95 9.13 -0.33
N VAL A 510 10.86 8.35 -0.20
CA VAL A 510 10.82 6.96 -0.68
C VAL A 510 11.03 6.89 -2.19
N SER A 511 10.37 7.78 -2.94
CA SER A 511 10.53 7.88 -4.39
C SER A 511 11.99 8.17 -4.79
N GLU A 512 12.69 9.04 -4.05
CA GLU A 512 14.10 9.36 -4.29
C GLU A 512 15.01 8.15 -4.01
N ILE A 513 14.79 7.44 -2.90
CA ILE A 513 15.57 6.24 -2.56
C ILE A 513 15.45 5.17 -3.65
N LEU A 514 14.25 4.95 -4.17
CA LEU A 514 14.00 3.96 -5.23
C LEU A 514 14.52 4.42 -6.59
N ALA A 515 14.35 5.70 -6.94
CA ALA A 515 14.80 6.25 -8.22
C ALA A 515 16.33 6.19 -8.39
N ASP A 516 17.09 6.31 -7.30
CA ASP A 516 18.55 6.16 -7.30
C ASP A 516 19.02 4.78 -7.82
N LYS A 517 18.16 3.77 -7.73
CA LYS A 517 18.39 2.39 -8.22
C LYS A 517 17.57 2.03 -9.46
N ALA A 518 16.89 3.00 -10.09
CA ALA A 518 15.99 2.80 -11.21
C ALA A 518 14.81 1.86 -10.93
N ASP A 519 14.37 1.78 -9.68
CA ASP A 519 13.19 1.03 -9.28
C ASP A 519 11.91 1.85 -9.41
N VAL A 520 10.78 1.17 -9.62
CA VAL A 520 9.48 1.82 -9.84
C VAL A 520 8.79 2.08 -8.51
N TYR A 521 8.57 3.35 -8.20
CA TYR A 521 7.77 3.73 -7.04
C TYR A 521 6.27 3.66 -7.33
N THR A 522 5.56 2.86 -6.54
CA THR A 522 4.10 2.74 -6.64
C THR A 522 3.44 3.11 -5.31
N MET A 523 2.57 4.12 -5.35
CA MET A 523 1.79 4.57 -4.19
C MET A 523 0.31 4.27 -4.40
N LEU A 524 -0.34 3.65 -3.42
CA LEU A 524 -1.78 3.42 -3.37
C LEU A 524 -2.40 4.27 -2.26
N LYS A 525 -3.32 5.15 -2.64
CA LYS A 525 -4.08 5.93 -1.67
C LYS A 525 -5.27 5.13 -1.18
N ILE A 526 -5.42 5.08 0.14
CA ILE A 526 -6.51 4.39 0.85
C ILE A 526 -7.29 5.38 1.69
N ASP A 527 -8.60 5.18 1.78
CA ASP A 527 -9.53 6.00 2.56
C ASP A 527 -10.72 5.13 3.02
N GLU A 528 -11.69 5.73 3.70
CA GLU A 528 -12.94 5.07 4.11
C GLU A 528 -13.72 4.46 2.94
N VAL A 529 -13.60 5.06 1.76
CA VAL A 529 -14.16 4.53 0.50
C VAL A 529 -13.03 4.31 -0.49
N SER A 530 -12.54 3.10 -0.59
CA SER A 530 -11.53 2.73 -1.58
C SER A 530 -12.13 1.99 -2.77
N ASN A 531 -11.70 2.40 -3.95
CA ASN A 531 -11.98 1.68 -5.19
C ASN A 531 -10.81 0.73 -5.51
N LEU A 532 -10.98 -0.55 -5.21
CA LEU A 532 -9.98 -1.58 -5.52
C LEU A 532 -9.66 -1.69 -7.01
N GLY A 533 -10.56 -1.26 -7.89
CA GLY A 533 -10.30 -1.24 -9.34
C GLY A 533 -9.09 -0.39 -9.69
N ALA A 534 -8.98 0.81 -9.13
CA ALA A 534 -7.83 1.69 -9.36
C ALA A 534 -6.52 1.10 -8.79
N ALA A 535 -6.58 0.49 -7.60
CA ALA A 535 -5.43 -0.20 -7.00
C ALA A 535 -4.99 -1.39 -7.88
N LYS A 536 -5.93 -2.19 -8.36
CA LYS A 536 -5.66 -3.35 -9.22
C LYS A 536 -5.01 -2.95 -10.55
N ILE A 537 -5.49 -1.87 -11.18
CA ILE A 537 -4.88 -1.35 -12.41
C ILE A 537 -3.43 -0.95 -12.14
N ARG A 538 -3.16 -0.20 -11.07
CA ARG A 538 -1.79 0.21 -10.71
C ARG A 538 -0.88 -0.98 -10.42
N LEU A 539 -1.37 -2.00 -9.71
CA LEU A 539 -0.62 -3.22 -9.41
C LEU A 539 -0.34 -4.04 -10.68
N ARG A 540 -1.29 -4.14 -11.60
CA ARG A 540 -1.07 -4.76 -12.91
C ARG A 540 -0.06 -4.00 -13.76
N SER A 541 -0.13 -2.67 -13.77
CA SER A 541 0.85 -1.84 -14.47
C SER A 541 2.25 -1.99 -13.87
N LEU A 542 2.36 -2.06 -12.53
CA LEU A 542 3.63 -2.35 -11.86
C LEU A 542 4.18 -3.71 -12.29
N LYS A 543 3.34 -4.77 -12.26
CA LYS A 543 3.73 -6.11 -12.67
C LYS A 543 4.27 -6.10 -14.10
N ALA A 544 3.53 -5.50 -15.04
CA ALA A 544 3.95 -5.39 -16.44
C ALA A 544 5.28 -4.63 -16.60
N ALA A 545 5.47 -3.52 -15.89
CA ALA A 545 6.72 -2.76 -15.93
C ALA A 545 7.92 -3.57 -15.39
N VAL A 546 7.72 -4.36 -14.34
CA VAL A 546 8.74 -5.25 -13.79
C VAL A 546 9.13 -6.34 -14.78
N GLU A 547 8.14 -6.99 -15.39
CA GLU A 547 8.35 -8.04 -16.41
C GLU A 547 9.05 -7.49 -17.65
N GLU A 548 8.69 -6.31 -18.11
CA GLU A 548 9.36 -5.61 -19.21
C GLU A 548 10.82 -5.26 -18.87
N ARG A 549 11.07 -4.72 -17.67
CA ARG A 549 12.43 -4.42 -17.20
C ARG A 549 13.33 -5.67 -17.19
N GLU A 550 12.80 -6.80 -16.81
CA GLU A 550 13.55 -8.06 -16.79
C GLU A 550 13.82 -8.60 -18.20
N ARG A 551 12.83 -8.52 -19.09
CA ARG A 551 13.03 -8.86 -20.51
C ARG A 551 14.15 -8.02 -21.11
N ASN A 552 14.15 -6.73 -20.86
CA ASN A 552 15.20 -5.83 -21.35
C ASN A 552 16.58 -6.16 -20.75
N LYS A 553 16.67 -6.51 -19.47
CA LYS A 553 17.94 -6.96 -18.84
C LYS A 553 18.47 -8.27 -19.44
N LYS A 554 17.58 -9.23 -19.73
CA LYS A 554 17.98 -10.49 -20.41
C LYS A 554 18.48 -10.20 -21.83
N ASN A 555 17.81 -9.32 -22.57
CA ASN A 555 18.21 -8.93 -23.92
C ASN A 555 19.53 -8.16 -23.95
N ASP A 556 19.80 -7.27 -22.99
CA ASP A 556 21.10 -6.58 -22.86
C ASP A 556 22.25 -7.53 -22.44
N GLY A 557 21.95 -8.55 -21.63
CA GLY A 557 22.91 -9.62 -21.32
C GLY A 557 23.31 -10.44 -22.55
N PHE A 558 22.37 -10.68 -23.46
CA PHE A 558 22.61 -11.37 -24.75
C PHE A 558 23.40 -10.50 -25.73
N ARG A 559 23.22 -9.17 -25.67
CA ARG A 559 23.96 -8.20 -26.52
C ARG A 559 25.41 -8.02 -26.14
N LYS A 560 25.79 -8.23 -24.87
CA LYS A 560 27.20 -8.15 -24.44
C LYS A 560 28.07 -9.30 -24.95
N THR A 561 27.48 -10.35 -25.51
CA THR A 561 28.18 -11.51 -26.06
C THR A 561 28.21 -11.56 -27.59
N GLY A 562 27.64 -10.64 -28.32
CA GLY A 562 27.64 -10.63 -29.78
C GLY A 562 27.36 -9.24 -30.36
N THR A 563 28.32 -8.75 -31.13
CA THR A 563 28.32 -7.61 -32.05
C THR A 563 27.04 -6.75 -32.16
N GLU A 564 27.25 -5.45 -31.93
CA GLU A 564 26.25 -4.37 -32.02
C GLU A 564 25.26 -4.50 -33.19
N ALA A 565 24.00 -4.77 -32.86
CA ALA A 565 22.87 -4.52 -33.74
C ALA A 565 21.90 -3.54 -33.07
N PRO A 566 21.32 -2.58 -33.79
CA PRO A 566 20.49 -1.53 -33.21
C PRO A 566 19.17 -2.10 -32.68
N THR A 567 18.65 -1.50 -31.61
CA THR A 567 17.39 -1.82 -30.93
C THR A 567 16.20 -1.72 -31.91
N PRO A 568 15.55 -2.81 -32.32
CA PRO A 568 14.56 -2.74 -33.40
C PRO A 568 13.29 -1.93 -33.03
N GLY A 569 12.81 -2.00 -31.79
CA GLY A 569 11.53 -1.40 -31.43
C GLY A 569 11.51 0.13 -31.46
N ARG A 570 12.48 0.79 -30.85
CA ARG A 570 12.53 2.27 -30.80
C ARG A 570 12.88 2.89 -32.14
N GLN A 571 13.78 2.24 -32.88
CA GLN A 571 14.20 2.69 -34.20
C GLN A 571 13.09 2.46 -35.24
N VAL A 572 12.42 1.30 -35.20
CA VAL A 572 11.29 0.99 -36.11
C VAL A 572 10.10 1.90 -35.85
N MET A 573 9.85 2.26 -34.58
CA MET A 573 8.78 3.20 -34.22
C MET A 573 9.10 4.61 -34.70
N LEU A 574 10.33 5.10 -34.53
CA LEU A 574 10.78 6.36 -35.06
C LEU A 574 10.76 6.36 -36.61
N ASP A 575 11.30 5.33 -37.26
CA ASP A 575 11.35 5.20 -38.69
C ASP A 575 9.96 5.07 -39.32
N THR A 576 9.04 4.40 -38.67
CA THR A 576 7.64 4.26 -39.13
C THR A 576 6.90 5.60 -39.01
N VAL A 577 7.06 6.30 -37.88
CA VAL A 577 6.45 7.62 -37.66
C VAL A 577 7.09 8.65 -38.62
N MET A 578 8.39 8.60 -38.82
CA MET A 578 9.11 9.48 -39.73
C MET A 578 8.76 9.22 -41.20
N LYS A 579 8.61 7.96 -41.63
CA LYS A 579 8.14 7.60 -42.97
C LYS A 579 6.69 8.01 -43.22
N ALA A 580 5.84 7.93 -42.20
CA ALA A 580 4.44 8.33 -42.30
C ALA A 580 4.24 9.86 -42.30
N ASN A 581 5.24 10.65 -41.89
CA ASN A 581 5.14 12.10 -41.81
C ASN A 581 6.43 12.79 -42.26
N PRO A 582 6.57 13.07 -43.56
CA PRO A 582 7.78 13.71 -44.16
C PRO A 582 8.14 15.06 -43.52
N LYS A 583 7.17 15.87 -43.13
CA LYS A 583 7.41 17.17 -42.47
C LYS A 583 8.02 16.99 -41.05
N LEU A 584 7.66 15.93 -40.33
CA LEU A 584 8.26 15.61 -39.05
C LEU A 584 9.72 15.17 -39.24
N THR A 585 10.00 14.42 -40.29
CA THR A 585 11.36 13.99 -40.66
C THR A 585 12.28 15.18 -40.95
N GLU A 586 11.78 16.17 -41.68
CA GLU A 586 12.55 17.41 -41.96
C GLU A 586 12.82 18.22 -40.70
N ALA A 587 11.81 18.34 -39.80
CA ALA A 587 11.95 19.07 -38.54
C ALA A 587 12.95 18.39 -37.58
N VAL A 588 12.89 17.08 -37.45
CA VAL A 588 13.81 16.28 -36.57
C VAL A 588 15.23 16.34 -37.14
N THR A 589 15.40 16.26 -38.47
CA THR A 589 16.71 16.33 -39.11
C THR A 589 17.32 17.72 -38.96
N ALA A 590 16.51 18.78 -39.08
CA ALA A 590 16.95 20.15 -38.86
C ALA A 590 17.34 20.44 -37.40
N ALA A 591 16.58 19.90 -36.43
CA ALA A 591 16.88 20.02 -35.02
C ALA A 591 18.19 19.27 -34.64
N SER A 592 18.39 18.07 -35.18
CA SER A 592 19.62 17.29 -34.97
C SER A 592 20.86 17.96 -35.54
N LYS A 593 20.74 18.63 -36.71
CA LYS A 593 21.84 19.43 -37.29
C LYS A 593 22.19 20.64 -36.44
N ARG A 594 21.20 21.36 -35.92
CA ARG A 594 21.42 22.53 -35.04
C ARG A 594 22.06 22.12 -33.71
N ALA A 595 21.66 20.95 -33.14
CA ALA A 595 22.28 20.45 -31.95
C ALA A 595 23.75 20.03 -32.14
N ALA A 596 24.08 19.49 -33.32
CA ALA A 596 25.46 19.14 -33.67
C ALA A 596 26.35 20.37 -33.96
N GLU A 597 25.76 21.49 -34.42
CA GLU A 597 26.46 22.76 -34.68
C GLU A 597 26.67 23.57 -33.38
N ASN A 598 25.78 23.45 -32.40
CA ASN A 598 25.88 24.14 -31.10
C ASN A 598 26.70 23.38 -30.04
N GLY A 599 27.16 22.19 -30.34
CA GLY A 599 27.98 21.32 -29.46
C GLY A 599 29.48 21.34 -29.82
N LYS A 600 29.94 22.32 -30.61
CA LYS A 600 31.37 22.55 -30.87
C LYS A 600 31.84 23.85 -30.24
#